data_ed5ef6e2926e27e00cf3fba72c583173
#
_entry.id   ed5ef6e2926e27e00cf3fba72c583173
#
_cell.length_a   1.000
_cell.length_b   1.000
_cell.length_c   1.000
_cell.angle_alpha   90.00
_cell.angle_beta   90.00
_cell.angle_gamma   90.00
#
_symmetry.space_group_name_H-M   'P 1'
#
loop_
_entity.id
_entity.type
_entity.pdbx_description
1 polymer ?
#
loop_
_entity_poly.entity_id
_entity_poly.type
_entity_poly.pdbx_seq_one_letter_code
_entity_poly.pdbx_strand_id
1 'polypeptide(L)'
;MNWARRSSRAVETGAGQWTGKALFVAVALFAGFSTQQVQAQVLAPPPPAAALPPPPSIPASDLSSGAAIANLGSNFLERLGDQASGGFGRASRSNPGGGGASEATDGQRFRTWGEAYGISSRAGPQGDFVGDRRQTTGGVAGLGVRIAPGVNVGFSIDQSRTGIDVPLAMQSATLDLTQFGFNASIDKGPWTWAVALVHGFGNINSSRDTPLGTASAGYNGQIDGALTELSYYWTVDQSRIVPKAALEYVHASTGSFQEMGGLDPVSASGTTLDRSRLLVGAEVGHYWIVDQKILDLSAYGKFVDNFEQNLGSITVSLGPQSILVQGIGESRYGADAGASLSVSLTNTVRLYLNYDGRFRSALQSHQGTAGVELRW
;
A
#
# COMPACT_ATOMS: atom_id res chain seq x y z
N MET A 1 -30.28 12.78 75.20
CA MET A 1 -28.93 13.41 75.06
C MET A 1 -28.53 13.16 73.63
N ASN A 2 -28.85 14.02 72.73
CA ASN A 2 -28.15 15.11 72.07
C ASN A 2 -26.90 14.71 71.24
N TRP A 3 -27.05 15.04 69.94
CA TRP A 3 -26.11 15.50 68.92
C TRP A 3 -25.41 14.41 68.10
N ALA A 4 -25.27 14.46 66.78
CA ALA A 4 -25.45 15.58 65.81
C ALA A 4 -25.65 15.01 64.36
N ARG A 5 -26.44 15.69 63.58
CA ARG A 5 -26.47 15.58 62.10
C ARG A 5 -25.15 16.09 61.52
N ARG A 6 -24.58 15.33 60.56
CA ARG A 6 -23.70 15.93 59.56
C ARG A 6 -24.13 15.48 58.15
N SER A 7 -24.39 16.48 57.35
CA SER A 7 -24.76 16.52 55.98
C SER A 7 -23.76 15.74 55.08
N SER A 8 -24.24 14.81 54.32
CA SER A 8 -23.55 14.29 53.14
C SER A 8 -23.63 15.33 52.01
N ARG A 9 -22.54 16.01 51.71
CA ARG A 9 -22.36 16.70 50.43
C ARG A 9 -22.21 15.63 49.33
N ALA A 10 -23.14 15.63 48.41
CA ALA A 10 -22.99 14.97 47.13
C ALA A 10 -21.83 15.67 46.39
N VAL A 11 -20.81 14.88 46.06
CA VAL A 11 -19.79 15.29 45.09
C VAL A 11 -20.39 14.91 43.72
N GLU A 12 -20.92 15.90 43.03
CA GLU A 12 -21.18 15.79 41.60
C GLU A 12 -19.83 15.61 40.89
N THR A 13 -19.51 14.37 40.57
CA THR A 13 -18.48 14.08 39.56
C THR A 13 -19.08 14.37 38.20
N GLY A 14 -18.80 15.57 37.69
CA GLY A 14 -19.06 15.92 36.31
C GLY A 14 -18.29 14.93 35.42
N ALA A 15 -18.99 13.92 34.91
CA ALA A 15 -18.52 13.10 33.81
C ALA A 15 -18.47 13.99 32.58
N GLY A 16 -17.29 14.54 32.30
CA GLY A 16 -17.08 15.44 31.19
C GLY A 16 -17.36 14.76 29.85
N GLN A 17 -18.25 15.35 29.11
CA GLN A 17 -18.44 15.09 27.67
C GLN A 17 -17.17 15.45 26.89
N TRP A 18 -16.22 14.52 26.85
CA TRP A 18 -14.96 14.74 26.10
C TRP A 18 -14.78 13.83 24.87
N THR A 19 -15.69 12.87 24.67
CA THR A 19 -15.51 11.82 23.65
C THR A 19 -15.80 12.25 22.20
N GLY A 20 -16.61 13.29 21.99
CA GLY A 20 -16.97 13.73 20.63
C GLY A 20 -16.00 14.74 20.01
N LYS A 21 -15.35 15.60 20.82
CA LYS A 21 -14.52 16.69 20.29
C LYS A 21 -13.11 16.30 19.89
N ALA A 22 -12.53 15.29 20.53
CA ALA A 22 -11.18 14.82 20.20
C ALA A 22 -11.11 14.10 18.83
N LEU A 23 -12.16 13.38 18.47
CA LEU A 23 -12.21 12.66 17.18
C LEU A 23 -12.41 13.62 16.01
N PHE A 24 -13.24 14.67 16.19
CA PHE A 24 -13.42 15.73 15.17
C PHE A 24 -12.15 16.55 14.93
N VAL A 25 -11.35 16.79 15.98
CA VAL A 25 -10.07 17.52 15.84
C VAL A 25 -9.03 16.69 15.10
N ALA A 26 -8.96 15.37 15.32
CA ALA A 26 -8.03 14.50 14.61
C ALA A 26 -8.38 14.39 13.11
N VAL A 27 -9.67 14.26 12.76
CA VAL A 27 -10.13 14.22 11.37
C VAL A 27 -9.96 15.59 10.68
N ALA A 28 -10.17 16.71 11.40
CA ALA A 28 -9.97 18.05 10.86
C ALA A 28 -8.49 18.39 10.59
N LEU A 29 -7.56 17.86 11.40
CA LEU A 29 -6.12 18.02 11.15
C LEU A 29 -5.66 17.29 9.89
N PHE A 30 -6.21 16.11 9.58
CA PHE A 30 -5.89 15.41 8.34
C PHE A 30 -6.60 16.00 7.11
N ALA A 31 -7.82 16.58 7.26
CA ALA A 31 -8.52 17.24 6.16
C ALA A 31 -7.94 18.64 5.83
N GLY A 32 -7.25 19.28 6.77
CA GLY A 32 -6.65 20.61 6.59
C GLY A 32 -5.41 20.65 5.68
N PHE A 33 -4.78 19.51 5.39
CA PHE A 33 -3.63 19.46 4.49
C PHE A 33 -3.98 19.30 3.00
N SER A 34 -5.25 19.17 2.64
CA SER A 34 -5.66 18.86 1.26
C SER A 34 -6.05 20.06 0.38
N THR A 35 -5.93 21.31 0.86
CA THR A 35 -6.39 22.49 0.08
C THR A 35 -5.47 23.70 0.09
N GLN A 36 -4.15 23.52 0.02
CA GLN A 36 -3.34 24.58 -0.57
C GLN A 36 -3.19 24.27 -2.07
N GLN A 37 -4.16 24.73 -2.86
CA GLN A 37 -3.92 25.02 -4.26
C GLN A 37 -2.82 26.07 -4.33
N VAL A 38 -1.59 25.64 -4.61
CA VAL A 38 -0.57 26.53 -5.13
C VAL A 38 -1.10 26.97 -6.50
N GLN A 39 -1.64 28.19 -6.56
CA GLN A 39 -1.87 28.87 -7.84
C GLN A 39 -0.51 29.01 -8.50
N ALA A 40 -0.18 28.09 -9.39
CA ALA A 40 0.94 28.25 -10.30
C ALA A 40 0.62 29.50 -11.13
N GLN A 41 1.39 30.57 -10.94
CA GLN A 41 1.42 31.68 -11.88
C GLN A 41 1.73 31.07 -13.26
N VAL A 42 0.79 31.24 -14.18
CA VAL A 42 0.97 30.92 -15.59
C VAL A 42 2.05 31.87 -16.11
N LEU A 43 3.31 31.46 -16.01
CA LEU A 43 4.37 32.07 -16.82
C LEU A 43 4.08 31.70 -18.27
N ALA A 44 4.09 32.72 -19.14
CA ALA A 44 3.98 32.52 -20.58
C ALA A 44 4.92 31.39 -21.03
N PRO A 45 4.47 30.51 -21.95
CA PRO A 45 5.30 29.43 -22.44
C PRO A 45 6.62 30.01 -23.00
N PRO A 46 7.76 29.43 -22.58
CA PRO A 46 9.02 29.80 -23.25
C PRO A 46 8.91 29.48 -24.72
N PRO A 47 9.60 30.23 -25.60
CA PRO A 47 9.62 29.96 -27.05
C PRO A 47 10.04 28.50 -27.25
N PRO A 48 9.53 27.83 -28.32
CA PRO A 48 9.85 26.43 -28.53
C PRO A 48 11.36 26.29 -28.62
N ALA A 49 11.94 25.63 -27.62
CA ALA A 49 13.33 25.24 -27.66
C ALA A 49 13.50 24.39 -28.93
N ALA A 50 14.52 24.69 -29.72
CA ALA A 50 14.89 23.89 -30.88
C ALA A 50 14.86 22.43 -30.46
N ALA A 51 14.13 21.57 -31.16
CA ALA A 51 13.99 20.17 -30.83
C ALA A 51 15.39 19.59 -30.70
N LEU A 52 15.77 19.30 -29.46
CA LEU A 52 16.97 18.50 -29.20
C LEU A 52 16.78 17.17 -29.93
N PRO A 53 17.81 16.65 -30.61
CA PRO A 53 17.73 15.32 -31.19
C PRO A 53 17.20 14.38 -30.10
N PRO A 54 16.27 13.45 -30.45
CA PRO A 54 15.71 12.53 -29.48
C PRO A 54 16.88 11.88 -28.72
N PRO A 55 16.81 11.82 -27.37
CA PRO A 55 17.86 11.14 -26.61
C PRO A 55 17.95 9.72 -27.15
N PRO A 56 19.19 9.14 -27.23
CA PRO A 56 19.36 7.75 -27.63
C PRO A 56 18.34 6.94 -26.82
N SER A 57 17.59 6.12 -27.51
CA SER A 57 16.33 5.50 -27.00
C SER A 57 16.57 4.69 -25.72
N ILE A 58 16.49 5.39 -24.58
CA ILE A 58 16.51 4.78 -23.27
C ILE A 58 15.19 3.99 -23.13
N PRO A 59 15.21 2.72 -22.73
CA PRO A 59 13.99 1.94 -22.51
C PRO A 59 13.29 2.39 -21.22
N ALA A 60 12.69 3.56 -21.25
CA ALA A 60 12.07 4.18 -20.10
C ALA A 60 10.87 3.38 -19.56
N SER A 61 10.13 2.69 -20.45
CA SER A 61 9.04 1.79 -20.06
C SER A 61 9.54 0.58 -19.27
N ASP A 62 10.76 0.13 -19.52
CA ASP A 62 11.34 -1.02 -18.84
C ASP A 62 11.85 -0.65 -17.45
N LEU A 63 12.46 0.53 -17.31
CA LEU A 63 12.77 1.12 -16.00
C LEU A 63 11.50 1.27 -15.14
N SER A 64 10.43 1.76 -15.75
CA SER A 64 9.13 1.88 -15.10
C SER A 64 8.56 0.54 -14.66
N SER A 65 8.73 -0.51 -15.47
CA SER A 65 8.23 -1.86 -15.19
C SER A 65 8.90 -2.46 -13.95
N GLY A 66 10.23 -2.35 -13.82
CA GLY A 66 10.96 -2.80 -12.64
C GLY A 66 10.50 -2.10 -11.36
N ALA A 67 10.36 -0.76 -11.40
CA ALA A 67 9.84 0.02 -10.28
C ALA A 67 8.36 -0.29 -9.97
N ALA A 68 7.53 -0.60 -10.99
CA ALA A 68 6.15 -0.99 -10.80
C ALA A 68 6.04 -2.34 -10.07
N ILE A 69 6.85 -3.34 -10.45
CA ILE A 69 6.92 -4.64 -9.78
C ILE A 69 7.26 -4.46 -8.30
N ALA A 70 8.31 -3.69 -7.97
CA ALA A 70 8.71 -3.42 -6.59
C ALA A 70 7.59 -2.76 -5.78
N ASN A 71 6.86 -1.80 -6.37
CA ASN A 71 5.76 -1.11 -5.70
C ASN A 71 4.54 -1.99 -5.50
N LEU A 72 4.21 -2.88 -6.45
CA LEU A 72 3.13 -3.86 -6.32
C LEU A 72 3.45 -4.90 -5.24
N GLY A 73 4.70 -5.38 -5.17
CA GLY A 73 5.16 -6.26 -4.10
C GLY A 73 5.03 -5.62 -2.73
N SER A 74 5.46 -4.35 -2.59
CA SER A 74 5.27 -3.58 -1.35
C SER A 74 3.80 -3.40 -0.99
N ASN A 75 2.92 -3.12 -1.96
CA ASN A 75 1.48 -3.01 -1.73
C ASN A 75 0.90 -4.30 -1.21
N PHE A 76 1.34 -5.43 -1.77
CA PHE A 76 0.85 -6.73 -1.35
C PHE A 76 1.40 -7.13 0.03
N LEU A 77 2.68 -6.87 0.34
CA LEU A 77 3.27 -7.08 1.67
C LEU A 77 2.53 -6.30 2.76
N GLU A 78 2.27 -5.00 2.55
CA GLU A 78 1.54 -4.18 3.53
C GLU A 78 0.10 -4.68 3.72
N ARG A 79 -0.58 -5.08 2.63
CA ARG A 79 -1.90 -5.70 2.69
C ARG A 79 -1.89 -6.98 3.53
N LEU A 80 -0.90 -7.86 3.33
CA LEU A 80 -0.74 -9.08 4.12
C LEU A 80 -0.44 -8.78 5.58
N GLY A 81 0.40 -7.78 5.88
CA GLY A 81 0.65 -7.28 7.23
C GLY A 81 -0.63 -6.78 7.90
N ASP A 82 -1.42 -5.96 7.22
CA ASP A 82 -2.71 -5.47 7.72
C ASP A 82 -3.72 -6.62 7.92
N GLN A 83 -3.75 -7.61 7.03
CA GLN A 83 -4.57 -8.80 7.20
C GLN A 83 -4.11 -9.67 8.37
N ALA A 84 -2.82 -9.78 8.61
CA ALA A 84 -2.26 -10.50 9.76
C ALA A 84 -2.54 -9.78 11.08
N SER A 85 -2.25 -8.49 11.16
CA SER A 85 -2.41 -7.67 12.37
C SER A 85 -3.86 -7.29 12.66
N GLY A 86 -4.70 -7.21 11.64
CA GLY A 86 -6.09 -6.78 11.71
C GLY A 86 -7.14 -7.89 11.67
N GLY A 87 -6.76 -9.13 11.32
CA GLY A 87 -7.69 -10.20 11.04
C GLY A 87 -8.51 -10.69 12.24
N PHE A 88 -8.03 -11.70 12.93
CA PHE A 88 -8.76 -12.29 14.07
C PHE A 88 -8.71 -11.39 15.31
N GLY A 89 -7.60 -10.68 15.55
CA GLY A 89 -7.42 -9.84 16.73
C GLY A 89 -8.34 -8.62 16.79
N ARG A 90 -8.64 -7.97 15.67
CA ARG A 90 -9.51 -6.78 15.64
C ARG A 90 -10.96 -7.11 16.04
N ALA A 91 -11.50 -8.24 15.61
CA ALA A 91 -12.88 -8.60 15.93
C ALA A 91 -13.08 -8.89 17.42
N SER A 92 -12.13 -9.57 18.07
CA SER A 92 -12.22 -9.85 19.51
C SER A 92 -11.95 -8.60 20.36
N ARG A 93 -11.12 -7.65 19.87
CA ARG A 93 -10.78 -6.41 20.58
C ARG A 93 -11.79 -5.29 20.38
N SER A 94 -12.58 -5.32 19.29
CA SER A 94 -13.64 -4.34 19.04
C SER A 94 -14.96 -4.64 19.77
N ASN A 95 -15.04 -5.74 20.51
CA ASN A 95 -16.24 -6.09 21.28
C ASN A 95 -15.94 -6.11 22.79
N PRO A 96 -15.76 -4.93 23.44
CA PRO A 96 -15.51 -4.85 24.87
C PRO A 96 -16.79 -5.03 25.70
N GLY A 97 -17.94 -5.10 25.07
CA GLY A 97 -19.24 -5.26 25.73
C GLY A 97 -19.54 -6.72 26.04
N GLY A 98 -18.77 -7.31 26.94
CA GLY A 98 -18.93 -8.65 27.45
C GLY A 98 -20.37 -9.03 27.80
N GLY A 99 -21.09 -9.53 26.86
CA GLY A 99 -22.38 -10.16 27.00
C GLY A 99 -22.52 -11.21 25.92
N GLY A 100 -22.01 -12.42 26.14
CA GLY A 100 -22.29 -13.58 25.32
C GLY A 100 -21.72 -13.64 23.90
N ALA A 101 -21.23 -12.54 23.35
CA ALA A 101 -20.67 -12.50 21.99
C ALA A 101 -19.15 -12.80 21.94
N SER A 102 -18.43 -12.73 23.06
CA SER A 102 -17.02 -13.07 23.13
C SER A 102 -16.76 -14.58 22.95
N GLU A 103 -17.67 -15.42 23.37
CA GLU A 103 -17.60 -16.87 23.15
C GLU A 103 -17.85 -17.27 21.69
N ALA A 104 -18.71 -16.51 20.96
CA ALA A 104 -18.99 -16.79 19.55
C ALA A 104 -17.81 -16.50 18.63
N THR A 105 -16.93 -15.56 18.99
CA THR A 105 -15.73 -15.23 18.22
C THR A 105 -14.55 -16.18 18.48
N ASP A 106 -14.51 -16.80 19.66
CA ASP A 106 -13.47 -17.78 19.98
C ASP A 106 -13.65 -19.10 19.21
N GLY A 107 -14.87 -19.38 18.71
CA GLY A 107 -15.18 -20.56 17.90
C GLY A 107 -14.74 -20.45 16.43
N GLN A 108 -14.55 -19.24 15.90
CA GLN A 108 -14.22 -19.04 14.49
C GLN A 108 -12.73 -19.27 14.27
N ARG A 109 -12.39 -20.35 13.58
CA ARG A 109 -11.00 -20.75 13.30
C ARG A 109 -10.53 -20.33 11.92
N PHE A 110 -11.47 -20.20 10.99
CA PHE A 110 -11.16 -19.92 9.60
C PHE A 110 -11.65 -18.54 9.19
N ARG A 111 -10.90 -17.92 8.31
CA ARG A 111 -11.25 -16.67 7.66
C ARG A 111 -10.90 -16.76 6.19
N THR A 112 -11.81 -16.34 5.32
CA THR A 112 -11.49 -16.06 3.92
C THR A 112 -11.83 -14.62 3.59
N TRP A 113 -11.08 -14.05 2.67
CA TRP A 113 -11.29 -12.68 2.24
C TRP A 113 -10.97 -12.54 0.76
N GLY A 114 -11.59 -11.57 0.13
CA GLY A 114 -11.34 -11.21 -1.24
C GLY A 114 -11.47 -9.73 -1.44
N GLU A 115 -10.60 -9.16 -2.28
CA GLU A 115 -10.55 -7.74 -2.60
C GLU A 115 -10.40 -7.54 -4.10
N ALA A 116 -11.03 -6.45 -4.60
CA ALA A 116 -10.72 -5.86 -5.88
C ALA A 116 -10.14 -4.47 -5.63
N TYR A 117 -9.12 -4.08 -6.40
CA TYR A 117 -8.46 -2.79 -6.23
C TYR A 117 -8.06 -2.13 -7.54
N GLY A 118 -7.94 -0.81 -7.48
CA GLY A 118 -7.39 0.02 -8.54
C GLY A 118 -6.33 0.96 -7.98
N ILE A 119 -5.20 1.11 -8.70
CA ILE A 119 -4.11 2.02 -8.34
C ILE A 119 -3.84 2.96 -9.50
N SER A 120 -3.73 4.26 -9.20
CA SER A 120 -3.24 5.27 -10.12
C SER A 120 -1.97 5.88 -9.56
N SER A 121 -0.87 5.77 -10.30
CA SER A 121 0.43 6.27 -9.87
C SER A 121 1.05 7.17 -10.93
N ARG A 122 1.86 8.12 -10.50
CA ARG A 122 2.68 8.97 -11.36
C ARG A 122 4.08 9.07 -10.77
N ALA A 123 5.09 8.70 -11.56
CA ALA A 123 6.48 8.98 -11.23
C ALA A 123 6.96 10.23 -11.98
N GLY A 124 7.65 11.11 -11.27
CA GLY A 124 8.30 12.29 -11.84
C GLY A 124 9.64 11.95 -12.50
N PRO A 125 10.24 12.91 -13.22
CA PRO A 125 11.55 12.72 -13.84
C PRO A 125 12.66 12.49 -12.81
N GLN A 126 13.61 11.61 -13.15
CA GLN A 126 14.78 11.26 -12.34
C GLN A 126 15.97 10.96 -13.26
N GLY A 127 17.06 11.74 -13.17
CA GLY A 127 18.18 11.57 -14.09
C GLY A 127 17.73 11.67 -15.55
N ASP A 128 18.01 10.62 -16.32
CA ASP A 128 17.61 10.52 -17.73
C ASP A 128 16.17 10.02 -17.94
N PHE A 129 15.50 9.61 -16.87
CA PHE A 129 14.10 9.16 -16.90
C PHE A 129 13.14 10.36 -16.89
N VAL A 130 12.25 10.40 -17.87
CA VAL A 130 11.35 11.55 -18.12
C VAL A 130 10.04 11.52 -17.31
N GLY A 131 9.80 10.46 -16.51
CA GLY A 131 8.58 10.26 -15.76
C GLY A 131 7.55 9.38 -16.47
N ASP A 132 6.63 8.81 -15.70
CA ASP A 132 5.59 7.90 -16.19
C ASP A 132 4.23 8.10 -15.51
N ARG A 133 3.24 7.40 -16.06
CA ARG A 133 1.91 7.20 -15.48
C ARG A 133 1.61 5.71 -15.49
N ARG A 134 1.07 5.20 -14.37
CA ARG A 134 0.73 3.80 -14.21
C ARG A 134 -0.72 3.66 -13.74
N GLN A 135 -1.43 2.73 -14.36
CA GLN A 135 -2.80 2.37 -13.99
C GLN A 135 -2.80 0.85 -13.74
N THR A 136 -3.12 0.47 -12.53
CA THR A 136 -3.20 -0.94 -12.14
C THR A 136 -4.62 -1.29 -11.73
N THR A 137 -5.09 -2.44 -12.19
CA THR A 137 -6.29 -3.11 -11.68
C THR A 137 -5.92 -4.50 -11.23
N GLY A 138 -6.49 -4.96 -10.13
CA GLY A 138 -6.15 -6.27 -9.60
C GLY A 138 -7.19 -6.79 -8.63
N GLY A 139 -6.98 -8.04 -8.26
CA GLY A 139 -7.77 -8.73 -7.26
C GLY A 139 -6.92 -9.69 -6.44
N VAL A 140 -7.27 -9.81 -5.17
CA VAL A 140 -6.60 -10.69 -4.24
C VAL A 140 -7.61 -11.53 -3.47
N ALA A 141 -7.26 -12.78 -3.21
CA ALA A 141 -8.01 -13.67 -2.34
C ALA A 141 -7.08 -14.34 -1.33
N GLY A 142 -7.57 -14.54 -0.11
CA GLY A 142 -6.78 -15.12 0.95
C GLY A 142 -7.58 -15.98 1.91
N LEU A 143 -6.87 -16.87 2.57
CA LEU A 143 -7.34 -17.74 3.65
C LEU A 143 -6.50 -17.51 4.88
N GLY A 144 -7.14 -17.42 6.05
CA GLY A 144 -6.49 -17.36 7.35
C GLY A 144 -7.01 -18.45 8.27
N VAL A 145 -6.13 -18.96 9.11
CA VAL A 145 -6.44 -19.98 10.09
C VAL A 145 -5.84 -19.61 11.46
N ARG A 146 -6.64 -19.72 12.51
CA ARG A 146 -6.16 -19.64 13.89
C ARG A 146 -5.67 -21.02 14.32
N ILE A 147 -4.36 -21.19 14.43
CA ILE A 147 -3.74 -22.48 14.78
C ILE A 147 -3.61 -22.69 16.29
N ALA A 148 -3.52 -21.59 17.07
CA ALA A 148 -3.52 -21.59 18.51
C ALA A 148 -4.11 -20.25 19.03
N PRO A 149 -4.47 -20.13 20.32
CA PRO A 149 -4.87 -18.85 20.90
C PRO A 149 -3.83 -17.75 20.62
N GLY A 150 -4.25 -16.68 19.92
CA GLY A 150 -3.36 -15.59 19.53
C GLY A 150 -2.37 -15.89 18.40
N VAL A 151 -2.40 -17.07 17.77
CA VAL A 151 -1.50 -17.41 16.65
C VAL A 151 -2.29 -17.66 15.39
N ASN A 152 -2.08 -16.82 14.40
CA ASN A 152 -2.78 -16.87 13.12
C ASN A 152 -1.78 -17.06 11.99
N VAL A 153 -2.18 -17.80 10.96
CA VAL A 153 -1.42 -17.96 9.72
C VAL A 153 -2.35 -17.76 8.53
N GLY A 154 -1.83 -17.29 7.42
CA GLY A 154 -2.61 -17.07 6.21
C GLY A 154 -1.81 -17.27 4.95
N PHE A 155 -2.55 -17.54 3.88
CA PHE A 155 -2.03 -17.64 2.52
C PHE A 155 -2.93 -16.83 1.60
N SER A 156 -2.34 -16.18 0.61
CA SER A 156 -3.08 -15.34 -0.34
C SER A 156 -2.46 -15.40 -1.73
N ILE A 157 -3.28 -15.12 -2.73
CA ILE A 157 -2.87 -14.95 -4.11
C ILE A 157 -3.41 -13.60 -4.61
N ASP A 158 -2.55 -12.86 -5.29
CA ASP A 158 -2.85 -11.59 -5.94
C ASP A 158 -2.58 -11.70 -7.44
N GLN A 159 -3.47 -11.15 -8.25
CA GLN A 159 -3.27 -11.01 -9.68
C GLN A 159 -3.63 -9.59 -10.11
N SER A 160 -2.72 -8.96 -10.86
CA SER A 160 -2.88 -7.60 -11.31
C SER A 160 -2.38 -7.38 -12.73
N ARG A 161 -2.96 -6.36 -13.36
CA ARG A 161 -2.52 -5.84 -14.65
C ARG A 161 -2.25 -4.36 -14.54
N THR A 162 -1.06 -3.95 -14.96
CA THR A 162 -0.61 -2.55 -14.96
C THR A 162 -0.32 -2.08 -16.38
N GLY A 163 -1.01 -1.03 -16.80
CA GLY A 163 -0.62 -0.24 -17.96
C GLY A 163 0.36 0.85 -17.54
N ILE A 164 1.46 0.95 -18.24
CA ILE A 164 2.53 1.95 -18.05
C ILE A 164 2.59 2.81 -19.29
N ASP A 165 2.59 4.12 -19.13
CA ASP A 165 2.67 5.10 -20.19
C ASP A 165 3.79 6.10 -19.89
N VAL A 166 4.72 6.27 -20.83
CA VAL A 166 5.84 7.21 -20.79
C VAL A 166 5.73 8.16 -21.99
N PRO A 167 4.82 9.16 -21.93
CA PRO A 167 4.42 9.94 -23.10
C PRO A 167 5.59 10.68 -23.75
N LEU A 168 6.50 11.25 -22.95
CA LEU A 168 7.64 12.03 -23.46
C LEU A 168 8.69 11.17 -24.16
N ALA A 169 8.71 9.87 -23.92
CA ALA A 169 9.57 8.91 -24.61
C ALA A 169 8.83 8.17 -25.73
N MET A 170 7.52 8.40 -25.91
CA MET A 170 6.65 7.64 -26.84
C MET A 170 6.75 6.12 -26.58
N GLN A 171 6.76 5.73 -25.31
CA GLN A 171 6.89 4.34 -24.86
C GLN A 171 5.74 3.96 -23.98
N SER A 172 5.37 2.68 -24.05
CA SER A 172 4.38 2.09 -23.14
C SER A 172 4.77 0.65 -22.80
N ALA A 173 4.22 0.14 -21.69
CA ALA A 173 4.33 -1.26 -21.35
C ALA A 173 3.06 -1.75 -20.66
N THR A 174 2.86 -3.06 -20.72
CA THR A 174 1.85 -3.77 -19.93
C THR A 174 2.56 -4.81 -19.08
N LEU A 175 2.27 -4.80 -17.79
CA LEU A 175 2.76 -5.78 -16.82
C LEU A 175 1.57 -6.59 -16.30
N ASP A 176 1.58 -7.90 -16.51
CA ASP A 176 0.68 -8.86 -15.88
C ASP A 176 1.46 -9.57 -14.77
N LEU A 177 1.06 -9.37 -13.50
CA LEU A 177 1.79 -9.84 -12.31
C LEU A 177 0.90 -10.78 -11.48
N THR A 178 1.44 -11.95 -11.13
CA THR A 178 0.84 -12.88 -10.17
C THR A 178 1.75 -13.01 -8.97
N GLN A 179 1.20 -12.86 -7.77
CA GLN A 179 1.93 -12.91 -6.50
C GLN A 179 1.29 -13.90 -5.54
N PHE A 180 2.11 -14.61 -4.81
CA PHE A 180 1.73 -15.49 -3.71
C PHE A 180 2.23 -14.90 -2.41
N GLY A 181 1.38 -14.89 -1.39
CA GLY A 181 1.68 -14.31 -0.10
C GLY A 181 1.43 -15.30 1.03
N PHE A 182 2.35 -15.32 1.98
CA PHE A 182 2.19 -15.98 3.26
C PHE A 182 2.26 -14.94 4.37
N ASN A 183 1.41 -15.06 5.38
CA ASN A 183 1.46 -14.20 6.54
C ASN A 183 1.19 -14.97 7.82
N ALA A 184 1.77 -14.48 8.92
CA ALA A 184 1.53 -15.01 10.25
C ALA A 184 1.47 -13.87 11.28
N SER A 185 0.76 -14.07 12.37
CA SER A 185 0.77 -13.14 13.50
C SER A 185 0.69 -13.84 14.83
N ILE A 186 1.23 -13.16 15.84
CA ILE A 186 1.16 -13.54 17.25
C ILE A 186 0.58 -12.37 18.03
N ASP A 187 -0.56 -12.62 18.70
CA ASP A 187 -1.23 -11.67 19.57
C ASP A 187 -0.89 -11.97 21.03
N LYS A 188 -0.38 -10.99 21.76
CA LYS A 188 -0.10 -11.10 23.21
C LYS A 188 -0.55 -9.83 23.93
N GLY A 189 -1.69 -9.91 24.59
CA GLY A 189 -2.33 -8.73 25.22
C GLY A 189 -2.60 -7.64 24.17
N PRO A 190 -2.16 -6.39 24.37
CA PRO A 190 -2.35 -5.32 23.40
C PRO A 190 -1.38 -5.37 22.21
N TRP A 191 -0.38 -6.20 22.23
CA TRP A 191 0.65 -6.32 21.21
C TRP A 191 0.27 -7.33 20.15
N THR A 192 0.51 -7.00 18.89
CA THR A 192 0.49 -7.93 17.77
C THR A 192 1.81 -7.82 17.02
N TRP A 193 2.46 -8.94 16.82
CA TRP A 193 3.60 -9.09 15.92
C TRP A 193 3.15 -9.85 14.68
N ALA A 194 3.34 -9.26 13.51
CA ALA A 194 2.97 -9.84 12.23
C ALA A 194 4.20 -9.97 11.33
N VAL A 195 4.20 -11.00 10.50
CA VAL A 195 5.19 -11.20 9.43
C VAL A 195 4.45 -11.52 8.14
N ALA A 196 5.00 -11.06 7.02
CA ALA A 196 4.51 -11.39 5.68
C ALA A 196 5.67 -11.68 4.74
N LEU A 197 5.45 -12.62 3.82
CA LEU A 197 6.37 -12.99 2.76
C LEU A 197 5.62 -12.98 1.43
N VAL A 198 6.26 -12.51 0.37
CA VAL A 198 5.71 -12.45 -0.98
C VAL A 198 6.71 -13.02 -1.96
N HIS A 199 6.23 -13.82 -2.90
CA HIS A 199 6.93 -14.23 -4.10
C HIS A 199 5.99 -14.04 -5.29
N GLY A 200 6.50 -13.50 -6.40
CA GLY A 200 5.69 -13.29 -7.59
C GLY A 200 6.49 -13.27 -8.88
N PHE A 201 5.77 -13.45 -9.96
CA PHE A 201 6.31 -13.41 -11.31
C PHE A 201 5.33 -12.70 -12.25
N GLY A 202 5.88 -12.02 -13.23
CA GLY A 202 5.09 -11.25 -14.19
C GLY A 202 5.64 -11.34 -15.59
N ASN A 203 4.77 -11.05 -16.54
CA ASN A 203 5.12 -10.91 -17.94
C ASN A 203 4.98 -9.43 -18.31
N ILE A 204 6.00 -8.91 -18.98
CA ILE A 204 6.07 -7.51 -19.42
C ILE A 204 6.10 -7.52 -20.93
N ASN A 205 5.23 -6.72 -21.54
CA ASN A 205 5.23 -6.42 -22.96
C ASN A 205 5.42 -4.92 -23.12
N SER A 206 6.54 -4.50 -23.68
CA SER A 206 6.86 -3.11 -23.93
C SER A 206 6.78 -2.74 -25.42
N SER A 207 6.50 -1.49 -25.70
CA SER A 207 6.44 -0.94 -27.03
C SER A 207 6.98 0.49 -27.07
N ARG A 208 7.67 0.81 -28.16
CA ARG A 208 8.24 2.13 -28.44
C ARG A 208 7.89 2.54 -29.86
N ASP A 209 7.22 3.68 -29.99
CA ASP A 209 6.89 4.22 -31.30
C ASP A 209 8.10 4.87 -31.95
N THR A 210 8.32 4.54 -33.21
CA THR A 210 9.42 5.06 -34.01
C THR A 210 8.91 5.52 -35.38
N PRO A 211 9.68 6.36 -36.12
CA PRO A 211 9.27 6.80 -37.46
C PRO A 211 9.05 5.67 -38.47
N LEU A 212 9.61 4.50 -38.25
CA LEU A 212 9.47 3.32 -39.12
C LEU A 212 8.59 2.21 -38.51
N GLY A 213 7.67 2.58 -37.62
CA GLY A 213 6.76 1.65 -36.95
C GLY A 213 7.14 1.41 -35.48
N THR A 214 6.48 0.47 -34.85
CA THR A 214 6.65 0.20 -33.41
C THR A 214 7.73 -0.87 -33.18
N ALA A 215 8.69 -0.58 -32.32
CA ALA A 215 9.60 -1.56 -31.73
C ALA A 215 8.95 -2.16 -30.48
N SER A 216 8.98 -3.48 -30.32
CA SER A 216 8.33 -4.18 -29.21
C SER A 216 9.23 -5.24 -28.61
N ALA A 217 9.08 -5.49 -27.31
CA ALA A 217 9.79 -6.54 -26.59
C ALA A 217 8.88 -7.21 -25.56
N GLY A 218 9.14 -8.52 -25.31
CA GLY A 218 8.52 -9.28 -24.24
C GLY A 218 9.58 -9.89 -23.33
N TYR A 219 9.39 -9.78 -22.01
CA TYR A 219 10.33 -10.32 -21.01
C TYR A 219 9.62 -10.55 -19.68
N ASN A 220 10.28 -11.24 -18.76
CA ASN A 220 9.72 -11.62 -17.47
C ASN A 220 10.23 -10.69 -16.35
N GLY A 221 9.45 -10.58 -15.28
CA GLY A 221 9.85 -9.97 -14.04
C GLY A 221 9.55 -10.87 -12.85
N GLN A 222 10.27 -10.68 -11.76
CA GLN A 222 10.10 -11.41 -10.50
C GLN A 222 10.12 -10.44 -9.33
N ILE A 223 9.47 -10.84 -8.24
CA ILE A 223 9.42 -10.11 -6.99
C ILE A 223 9.54 -11.09 -5.83
N ASP A 224 10.41 -10.76 -4.89
CA ASP A 224 10.51 -11.39 -3.57
C ASP A 224 10.43 -10.30 -2.52
N GLY A 225 9.77 -10.58 -1.39
CA GLY A 225 9.66 -9.58 -0.36
C GLY A 225 9.32 -10.16 1.00
N ALA A 226 9.69 -9.41 2.03
CA ALA A 226 9.42 -9.72 3.42
C ALA A 226 9.03 -8.45 4.19
N LEU A 227 8.11 -8.59 5.11
CA LEU A 227 7.69 -7.53 6.03
C LEU A 227 7.56 -8.10 7.43
N THR A 228 7.99 -7.34 8.42
CA THR A 228 7.68 -7.58 9.83
C THR A 228 7.08 -6.33 10.44
N GLU A 229 5.97 -6.45 11.14
CA GLU A 229 5.23 -5.35 11.75
C GLU A 229 4.97 -5.63 13.23
N LEU A 230 5.19 -4.63 14.06
CA LEU A 230 4.79 -4.61 15.46
C LEU A 230 3.74 -3.51 15.66
N SER A 231 2.61 -3.86 16.23
CA SER A 231 1.53 -2.95 16.54
C SER A 231 1.10 -3.06 18.00
N TYR A 232 0.68 -1.93 18.58
CA TYR A 232 0.14 -1.86 19.93
C TYR A 232 -1.30 -1.35 19.87
N TYR A 233 -2.23 -2.10 20.48
CA TYR A 233 -3.64 -1.81 20.41
C TYR A 233 -4.11 -1.10 21.69
N TRP A 234 -4.34 0.19 21.59
CA TRP A 234 -4.87 1.00 22.68
C TRP A 234 -6.32 1.37 22.37
N THR A 235 -7.24 0.92 23.24
CA THR A 235 -8.68 1.17 23.11
C THR A 235 -9.18 2.04 24.27
N VAL A 236 -10.03 2.99 23.94
CA VAL A 236 -10.79 3.79 24.89
C VAL A 236 -12.22 3.82 24.39
N ASP A 237 -13.12 3.16 25.14
CA ASP A 237 -14.52 2.96 24.74
C ASP A 237 -14.63 2.35 23.33
N GLN A 238 -15.30 3.05 22.41
CA GLN A 238 -15.48 2.65 21.01
C GLN A 238 -14.36 3.14 20.08
N SER A 239 -13.37 3.82 20.62
CA SER A 239 -12.25 4.38 19.86
C SER A 239 -10.98 3.56 20.07
N ARG A 240 -10.09 3.60 19.08
CA ARG A 240 -8.76 2.97 19.17
C ARG A 240 -7.69 3.88 18.60
N ILE A 241 -6.49 3.72 19.16
CA ILE A 241 -5.26 4.24 18.59
C ILE A 241 -4.29 3.06 18.49
N VAL A 242 -3.74 2.81 17.31
CA VAL A 242 -2.86 1.68 17.05
C VAL A 242 -1.55 2.19 16.46
N PRO A 243 -0.56 2.55 17.29
CA PRO A 243 0.79 2.79 16.79
C PRO A 243 1.36 1.52 16.17
N LYS A 244 2.06 1.69 15.04
CA LYS A 244 2.65 0.61 14.25
C LYS A 244 4.06 0.99 13.82
N ALA A 245 4.94 -0.01 13.81
CA ALA A 245 6.26 0.08 13.19
C ALA A 245 6.52 -1.18 12.36
N ALA A 246 7.01 -1.00 11.14
CA ALA A 246 7.31 -2.13 10.26
C ALA A 246 8.64 -1.93 9.54
N LEU A 247 9.31 -3.05 9.29
CA LEU A 247 10.46 -3.15 8.40
C LEU A 247 10.04 -3.98 7.20
N GLU A 248 10.36 -3.49 6.02
CA GLU A 248 10.08 -4.14 4.76
C GLU A 248 11.34 -4.24 3.93
N TYR A 249 11.50 -5.38 3.25
CA TYR A 249 12.48 -5.62 2.22
C TYR A 249 11.78 -6.11 0.94
N VAL A 250 12.20 -5.59 -0.20
CA VAL A 250 11.72 -5.98 -1.52
C VAL A 250 12.89 -6.14 -2.47
N HIS A 251 12.94 -7.25 -3.18
CA HIS A 251 13.83 -7.54 -4.29
C HIS A 251 13.00 -7.74 -5.55
N ALA A 252 13.17 -6.87 -6.53
CA ALA A 252 12.52 -6.98 -7.84
C ALA A 252 13.57 -7.16 -8.93
N SER A 253 13.29 -8.01 -9.92
CA SER A 253 14.17 -8.22 -11.06
C SER A 253 13.40 -8.26 -12.37
N THR A 254 14.03 -7.81 -13.45
CA THR A 254 13.51 -7.95 -14.82
C THR A 254 14.53 -8.67 -15.67
N GLY A 255 14.04 -9.50 -16.61
CA GLY A 255 14.87 -10.22 -17.57
C GLY A 255 15.47 -9.30 -18.62
N SER A 256 16.50 -9.79 -19.31
CA SER A 256 17.03 -9.16 -20.52
C SER A 256 16.02 -9.30 -21.68
N PHE A 257 16.07 -8.34 -22.60
CA PHE A 257 15.22 -8.36 -23.78
C PHE A 257 15.93 -7.82 -25.02
N GLN A 258 15.33 -8.10 -26.17
CA GLN A 258 15.69 -7.52 -27.46
C GLN A 258 14.40 -7.05 -28.13
N GLU A 259 14.39 -5.76 -28.53
CA GLU A 259 13.29 -5.22 -29.32
C GLU A 259 13.26 -5.84 -30.74
N MET A 260 12.08 -5.96 -31.27
CA MET A 260 11.83 -6.36 -32.66
C MET A 260 10.95 -5.33 -33.35
N GLY A 261 11.24 -5.08 -34.63
CA GLY A 261 10.52 -4.07 -35.42
C GLY A 261 10.98 -2.64 -35.14
N GLY A 262 10.29 -1.68 -35.76
CA GLY A 262 10.60 -0.26 -35.63
C GLY A 262 11.95 0.17 -36.19
N LEU A 263 12.36 1.40 -35.85
CA LEU A 263 13.69 1.95 -36.19
C LEU A 263 14.63 1.74 -34.97
N ASP A 264 15.85 1.29 -35.25
CA ASP A 264 16.91 1.16 -34.24
C ASP A 264 16.46 0.32 -33.02
N PRO A 265 16.10 -0.98 -33.22
CA PRO A 265 15.72 -1.84 -32.14
C PRO A 265 16.89 -2.07 -31.17
N VAL A 266 16.65 -1.87 -29.88
CA VAL A 266 17.67 -2.00 -28.84
C VAL A 266 17.63 -3.36 -28.15
N SER A 267 18.78 -3.78 -27.61
CA SER A 267 18.89 -4.88 -26.65
C SER A 267 19.18 -4.31 -25.27
N ALA A 268 18.57 -4.84 -24.24
CA ALA A 268 18.80 -4.42 -22.87
C ALA A 268 19.11 -5.62 -21.96
N SER A 269 20.05 -5.42 -21.02
CA SER A 269 20.31 -6.39 -19.96
C SER A 269 19.14 -6.41 -18.96
N GLY A 270 19.01 -7.50 -18.22
CA GLY A 270 18.17 -7.51 -17.04
C GLY A 270 18.66 -6.53 -15.97
N THR A 271 17.77 -6.15 -15.08
CA THR A 271 18.07 -5.29 -13.92
C THR A 271 17.48 -5.83 -12.64
N THR A 272 18.03 -5.38 -11.52
CA THR A 272 17.52 -5.67 -10.18
C THR A 272 17.28 -4.37 -9.43
N LEU A 273 16.31 -4.39 -8.54
CA LEU A 273 16.00 -3.32 -7.61
C LEU A 273 15.84 -3.92 -6.21
N ASP A 274 16.69 -3.51 -5.29
CA ASP A 274 16.58 -3.86 -3.87
C ASP A 274 16.16 -2.63 -3.09
N ARG A 275 15.21 -2.79 -2.16
CA ARG A 275 14.74 -1.71 -1.33
C ARG A 275 14.43 -2.21 0.08
N SER A 276 15.04 -1.56 1.07
CA SER A 276 14.73 -1.74 2.49
C SER A 276 14.12 -0.46 3.03
N ARG A 277 13.00 -0.57 3.75
CA ARG A 277 12.31 0.59 4.30
C ARG A 277 11.76 0.38 5.70
N LEU A 278 11.80 1.45 6.47
CA LEU A 278 11.15 1.56 7.78
C LEU A 278 9.85 2.35 7.63
N LEU A 279 8.76 1.81 8.16
CA LEU A 279 7.46 2.45 8.21
C LEU A 279 7.09 2.65 9.69
N VAL A 280 6.79 3.88 10.09
CA VAL A 280 6.36 4.19 11.46
C VAL A 280 5.15 5.09 11.40
N GLY A 281 4.09 4.73 12.10
CA GLY A 281 2.87 5.50 12.07
C GLY A 281 1.85 5.08 13.10
N ALA A 282 0.64 5.56 12.94
CA ALA A 282 -0.48 5.17 13.79
C ALA A 282 -1.78 5.15 12.99
N GLU A 283 -2.67 4.27 13.39
CA GLU A 283 -4.07 4.24 12.99
C GLU A 283 -4.94 4.75 14.13
N VAL A 284 -5.93 5.56 13.80
CA VAL A 284 -7.02 5.95 14.70
C VAL A 284 -8.32 5.44 14.13
N GLY A 285 -9.20 4.90 14.98
CA GLY A 285 -10.46 4.35 14.54
C GLY A 285 -11.55 4.51 15.57
N HIS A 286 -12.79 4.49 15.08
CA HIS A 286 -13.98 4.51 15.90
C HIS A 286 -15.04 3.60 15.28
N TYR A 287 -15.75 2.86 16.14
CA TYR A 287 -16.87 2.05 15.67
C TYR A 287 -18.18 2.47 16.32
N TRP A 288 -19.26 2.31 15.58
CA TRP A 288 -20.62 2.50 16.04
C TRP A 288 -21.39 1.19 15.92
N ILE A 289 -22.29 0.96 16.86
CA ILE A 289 -23.24 -0.17 16.80
C ILE A 289 -24.59 0.43 16.39
N VAL A 290 -25.08 0.07 15.19
CA VAL A 290 -26.33 0.53 14.62
C VAL A 290 -27.13 -0.71 14.20
N ASP A 291 -28.30 -0.94 14.77
CA ASP A 291 -29.17 -2.09 14.47
C ASP A 291 -28.42 -3.43 14.46
N GLN A 292 -27.62 -3.69 15.52
CA GLN A 292 -26.80 -4.90 15.70
C GLN A 292 -25.68 -5.07 14.66
N LYS A 293 -25.46 -4.09 13.80
CA LYS A 293 -24.32 -4.03 12.86
C LYS A 293 -23.24 -3.15 13.41
N ILE A 294 -21.99 -3.51 13.14
CA ILE A 294 -20.83 -2.69 13.51
C ILE A 294 -20.38 -1.92 12.28
N LEU A 295 -20.44 -0.61 12.36
CA LEU A 295 -19.86 0.31 11.41
C LEU A 295 -18.52 0.79 11.99
N ASP A 296 -17.40 0.55 11.31
CA ASP A 296 -16.07 0.94 11.75
C ASP A 296 -15.44 1.86 10.72
N LEU A 297 -14.98 3.01 11.19
CA LEU A 297 -14.24 4.00 10.40
C LEU A 297 -12.85 4.17 11.03
N SER A 298 -11.81 4.08 10.22
CA SER A 298 -10.44 4.36 10.64
C SER A 298 -9.67 5.18 9.62
N ALA A 299 -8.64 5.86 10.09
CA ALA A 299 -7.67 6.56 9.27
C ALA A 299 -6.28 6.31 9.83
N TYR A 300 -5.27 6.32 8.96
CA TYR A 300 -3.88 6.14 9.37
C TYR A 300 -2.95 7.14 8.68
N GLY A 301 -1.81 7.36 9.30
CA GLY A 301 -0.67 8.05 8.71
C GLY A 301 0.62 7.31 9.07
N LYS A 302 1.52 7.16 8.10
CA LYS A 302 2.83 6.51 8.26
C LYS A 302 3.92 7.43 7.70
N PHE A 303 4.99 7.59 8.41
CA PHE A 303 6.27 8.07 7.89
C PHE A 303 7.03 6.88 7.30
N VAL A 304 7.70 7.10 6.18
CA VAL A 304 8.47 6.07 5.46
C VAL A 304 9.87 6.57 5.22
N ASP A 305 10.87 5.78 5.63
CA ASP A 305 12.30 5.97 5.33
C ASP A 305 12.78 4.79 4.48
N ASN A 306 13.08 5.05 3.21
CA ASN A 306 13.77 4.13 2.31
C ASN A 306 15.28 4.23 2.61
N PHE A 307 15.72 3.58 3.69
CA PHE A 307 17.09 3.75 4.21
C PHE A 307 18.13 3.04 3.34
N GLU A 308 17.73 2.08 2.53
CA GLU A 308 18.57 1.39 1.57
C GLU A 308 17.82 1.18 0.26
N GLN A 309 18.43 1.61 -0.85
CA GLN A 309 17.95 1.37 -2.20
C GLN A 309 19.13 1.10 -3.13
N ASN A 310 19.12 -0.08 -3.75
CA ASN A 310 19.98 -0.41 -4.87
C ASN A 310 19.13 -0.47 -6.13
N LEU A 311 19.28 0.51 -7.00
CA LEU A 311 18.43 0.66 -8.18
C LEU A 311 18.91 -0.14 -9.39
N GLY A 312 20.09 -0.77 -9.26
CA GLY A 312 20.72 -1.45 -10.38
C GLY A 312 21.05 -0.52 -11.54
N SER A 313 21.44 -1.11 -12.64
CA SER A 313 21.66 -0.41 -13.92
C SER A 313 21.31 -1.34 -15.08
N ILE A 314 20.85 -0.77 -16.18
CA ILE A 314 20.55 -1.47 -17.42
C ILE A 314 21.62 -1.09 -18.44
N THR A 315 22.27 -2.08 -19.06
CA THR A 315 23.09 -1.84 -20.25
C THR A 315 22.20 -1.92 -21.47
N VAL A 316 22.08 -0.83 -22.20
CA VAL A 316 21.30 -0.73 -23.44
C VAL A 316 22.26 -0.69 -24.62
N SER A 317 22.06 -1.57 -25.58
CA SER A 317 22.92 -1.71 -26.76
C SER A 317 22.14 -1.46 -28.03
N LEU A 318 22.74 -0.69 -28.94
CA LEU A 318 22.25 -0.44 -30.30
C LEU A 318 23.41 -0.71 -31.27
N GLY A 319 23.38 -1.85 -31.91
CA GLY A 319 24.51 -2.32 -32.71
C GLY A 319 25.80 -2.40 -31.89
N PRO A 320 26.91 -1.75 -32.32
CA PRO A 320 28.18 -1.77 -31.57
C PRO A 320 28.23 -0.78 -30.39
N GLN A 321 27.23 0.08 -30.24
CA GLN A 321 27.20 1.11 -29.19
C GLN A 321 26.41 0.59 -27.99
N SER A 322 26.89 0.90 -26.79
CA SER A 322 26.20 0.59 -25.55
C SER A 322 26.26 1.78 -24.58
N ILE A 323 25.20 1.98 -23.85
CA ILE A 323 25.08 2.96 -22.77
C ILE A 323 24.65 2.26 -21.50
N LEU A 324 25.07 2.79 -20.37
CA LEU A 324 24.64 2.34 -19.05
C LEU A 324 23.58 3.34 -18.54
N VAL A 325 22.41 2.85 -18.20
CA VAL A 325 21.29 3.64 -17.66
C VAL A 325 21.00 3.19 -16.24
N GLN A 326 20.96 4.13 -15.32
CA GLN A 326 20.64 3.84 -13.92
C GLN A 326 19.13 3.59 -13.76
N GLY A 327 18.75 2.64 -12.92
CA GLY A 327 17.39 2.37 -12.52
C GLY A 327 16.75 3.56 -11.79
N ILE A 328 15.42 3.55 -11.72
CA ILE A 328 14.66 4.59 -11.04
C ILE A 328 14.17 4.10 -9.67
N GLY A 329 14.12 5.01 -8.71
CA GLY A 329 13.71 4.70 -7.34
C GLY A 329 12.76 5.71 -6.74
N GLU A 330 12.53 5.57 -5.46
CA GLU A 330 11.74 6.50 -4.67
C GLU A 330 12.64 7.44 -3.87
N SER A 331 12.11 8.60 -3.44
CA SER A 331 12.82 9.43 -2.49
C SER A 331 13.01 8.70 -1.16
N ARG A 332 14.10 9.02 -0.46
CA ARG A 332 14.42 8.42 0.82
C ARG A 332 13.26 8.55 1.81
N TYR A 333 12.70 9.75 1.94
CA TYR A 333 11.62 10.02 2.87
C TYR A 333 10.30 10.20 2.14
N GLY A 334 9.23 9.75 2.81
CA GLY A 334 7.88 9.89 2.34
C GLY A 334 6.84 9.70 3.42
N ALA A 335 5.59 9.85 3.04
CA ALA A 335 4.45 9.63 3.91
C ALA A 335 3.40 8.79 3.17
N ASP A 336 2.74 7.90 3.92
CA ASP A 336 1.56 7.19 3.47
C ASP A 336 0.40 7.56 4.39
N ALA A 337 -0.77 7.75 3.80
CA ALA A 337 -1.99 8.06 4.54
C ALA A 337 -3.19 7.38 3.90
N GLY A 338 -4.12 6.93 4.71
CA GLY A 338 -5.30 6.26 4.19
C GLY A 338 -6.46 6.24 5.18
N ALA A 339 -7.58 5.73 4.69
CA ALA A 339 -8.80 5.57 5.48
C ALA A 339 -9.48 4.25 5.12
N SER A 340 -10.19 3.67 6.09
CA SER A 340 -10.95 2.43 5.93
C SER A 340 -12.35 2.61 6.51
N LEU A 341 -13.34 2.18 5.76
CA LEU A 341 -14.71 2.05 6.21
C LEU A 341 -15.12 0.59 6.12
N SER A 342 -15.65 0.03 7.20
CA SER A 342 -16.17 -1.34 7.16
C SER A 342 -17.50 -1.49 7.88
N VAL A 343 -18.27 -2.45 7.40
CA VAL A 343 -19.56 -2.82 7.97
C VAL A 343 -19.61 -4.33 8.20
N SER A 344 -19.78 -4.73 9.45
CA SER A 344 -20.07 -6.12 9.79
C SER A 344 -21.57 -6.35 9.68
N LEU A 345 -21.99 -7.02 8.60
CA LEU A 345 -23.41 -7.32 8.33
C LEU A 345 -23.94 -8.38 9.29
N THR A 346 -23.11 -9.35 9.60
CA THR A 346 -23.34 -10.43 10.56
C THR A 346 -22.04 -10.69 11.32
N ASN A 347 -22.05 -11.63 12.27
CA ASN A 347 -20.83 -12.08 12.96
C ASN A 347 -19.85 -12.79 12.03
N THR A 348 -20.33 -13.21 10.84
CA THR A 348 -19.54 -13.98 9.86
C THR A 348 -19.18 -13.20 8.62
N VAL A 349 -19.89 -12.11 8.29
CA VAL A 349 -19.73 -11.36 7.03
C VAL A 349 -19.41 -9.91 7.30
N ARG A 350 -18.28 -9.43 6.75
CA ARG A 350 -17.85 -8.04 6.80
C ARG A 350 -17.55 -7.54 5.39
N LEU A 351 -18.04 -6.34 5.07
CA LEU A 351 -17.67 -5.60 3.87
C LEU A 351 -16.76 -4.43 4.25
N TYR A 352 -15.85 -4.05 3.38
CA TYR A 352 -14.98 -2.91 3.63
C TYR A 352 -14.53 -2.21 2.35
N LEU A 353 -14.23 -0.91 2.52
CA LEU A 353 -13.67 -0.03 1.52
C LEU A 353 -12.43 0.63 2.11
N ASN A 354 -11.32 0.63 1.37
CA ASN A 354 -10.08 1.28 1.78
C ASN A 354 -9.63 2.28 0.71
N TYR A 355 -9.03 3.36 1.18
CA TYR A 355 -8.26 4.27 0.37
C TYR A 355 -6.85 4.38 0.94
N ASP A 356 -5.83 4.27 0.07
CA ASP A 356 -4.41 4.37 0.43
C ASP A 356 -3.72 5.35 -0.51
N GLY A 357 -3.06 6.36 0.05
CA GLY A 357 -2.24 7.33 -0.66
C GLY A 357 -0.77 7.20 -0.27
N ARG A 358 0.13 7.21 -1.24
CA ARG A 358 1.58 7.23 -1.05
C ARG A 358 2.18 8.48 -1.65
N PHE A 359 2.91 9.22 -0.86
CA PHE A 359 3.44 10.53 -1.20
C PHE A 359 4.96 10.54 -1.03
N ARG A 360 5.65 10.64 -2.14
CA ARG A 360 7.11 10.78 -2.26
C ARG A 360 7.42 12.00 -3.13
N SER A 361 8.61 12.55 -3.06
CA SER A 361 8.97 13.70 -3.90
C SER A 361 8.86 13.40 -5.40
N ALA A 362 9.17 12.18 -5.81
CA ALA A 362 9.12 11.74 -7.20
C ALA A 362 8.03 10.71 -7.51
N LEU A 363 7.19 10.33 -6.53
CA LEU A 363 6.12 9.35 -6.72
C LEU A 363 4.88 9.76 -5.96
N GLN A 364 3.75 9.80 -6.65
CA GLN A 364 2.42 9.89 -6.05
C GLN A 364 1.61 8.68 -6.49
N SER A 365 0.95 8.02 -5.54
CA SER A 365 0.11 6.84 -5.81
C SER A 365 -1.16 6.92 -4.98
N HIS A 366 -2.28 6.57 -5.59
CA HIS A 366 -3.59 6.51 -4.98
C HIS A 366 -4.21 5.16 -5.29
N GLN A 367 -4.65 4.46 -4.25
CA GLN A 367 -5.28 3.15 -4.35
C GLN A 367 -6.67 3.19 -3.72
N GLY A 368 -7.63 2.61 -4.41
CA GLY A 368 -8.95 2.29 -3.88
C GLY A 368 -9.14 0.78 -3.84
N THR A 369 -9.68 0.25 -2.75
CA THR A 369 -9.91 -1.19 -2.54
C THR A 369 -11.31 -1.42 -2.01
N ALA A 370 -12.01 -2.42 -2.55
CA ALA A 370 -13.27 -2.92 -2.02
C ALA A 370 -13.11 -4.42 -1.70
N GLY A 371 -13.59 -4.84 -0.54
CA GLY A 371 -13.39 -6.22 -0.10
C GLY A 371 -14.53 -6.79 0.72
N VAL A 372 -14.52 -8.12 0.80
CA VAL A 372 -15.41 -8.93 1.62
C VAL A 372 -14.58 -9.90 2.45
N GLU A 373 -15.01 -10.11 3.68
CA GLU A 373 -14.42 -11.07 4.60
C GLU A 373 -15.50 -11.98 5.17
N LEU A 374 -15.23 -13.27 5.18
CA LEU A 374 -16.06 -14.31 5.77
C LEU A 374 -15.29 -15.03 6.89
N ARG A 375 -15.97 -15.31 8.00
CA ARG A 375 -15.41 -16.01 9.17
C ARG A 375 -16.28 -17.16 9.59
N TRP A 376 -15.71 -18.32 9.94
CA TRP A 376 -16.43 -19.49 10.44
C TRP A 376 -15.57 -20.39 11.34
#